data_eef0622c32204746e01eeb41d80f7ecd
#
_entry.id   eef0622c32204746e01eeb41d80f7ecd
#
_cell.length_a   1.000
_cell.length_b   1.000
_cell.length_c   1.000
_cell.angle_alpha   90.00
_cell.angle_beta   90.00
_cell.angle_gamma   90.00
#
_symmetry.space_group_name_H-M   'P 1'
#
loop_
_entity.id
_entity.type
_entity.pdbx_description
1 polymer ?
#
loop_
_entity_poly.entity_id
_entity_poly.type
_entity_poly.pdbx_seq_one_letter_code
_entity_poly.pdbx_strand_id
1 'polypeptide(L)'
;MNISGVAVPDKLTDALLEGNLVIFAGAGVSMQPPQSLTSFRDLVRDIARDVDPSGKCKLLMEDGESCEAALGRLSEIGDIYASCSARLNRPICSELHKNILALSVQGGAIRVVTTNFDKKFESAAESTGRQMRIYQAPALPMGDSFDGMVYLHGNIDRPEDMVLTDSDFGKA
;
A
#
# COMPACT_ATOMS: atom_id res chain seq x y z
N MET A 1 17.75 19.62 -13.10
CA MET A 1 16.61 20.57 -13.02
C MET A 1 16.28 20.95 -11.58
N ASN A 2 15.74 22.15 -11.30
CA ASN A 2 15.29 22.53 -9.94
C ASN A 2 13.81 22.88 -9.98
N ILE A 3 13.01 22.24 -9.10
CA ILE A 3 11.56 22.48 -8.99
C ILE A 3 11.28 22.93 -7.55
N SER A 4 10.83 24.16 -7.38
CA SER A 4 10.47 24.73 -6.08
C SER A 4 11.56 24.57 -5.00
N GLY A 5 12.83 24.71 -5.38
CA GLY A 5 13.98 24.58 -4.47
C GLY A 5 14.50 23.15 -4.31
N VAL A 6 13.85 22.16 -4.90
CA VAL A 6 14.29 20.76 -4.88
C VAL A 6 15.10 20.45 -6.14
N ALA A 7 16.33 19.97 -5.97
CA ALA A 7 17.17 19.52 -7.08
C ALA A 7 16.68 18.16 -7.57
N VAL A 8 16.12 18.13 -8.79
CA VAL A 8 15.66 16.90 -9.44
C VAL A 8 16.81 16.40 -10.34
N PRO A 9 17.30 15.16 -10.16
CA PRO A 9 18.31 14.57 -11.02
C PRO A 9 17.83 14.45 -12.47
N ASP A 10 18.68 14.76 -13.45
CA ASP A 10 18.32 14.68 -14.87
C ASP A 10 17.93 13.26 -15.26
N LYS A 11 18.60 12.23 -14.74
CA LYS A 11 18.23 10.82 -14.95
C LYS A 11 16.78 10.49 -14.56
N LEU A 12 16.23 11.14 -13.53
CA LEU A 12 14.84 10.94 -13.13
C LEU A 12 13.88 11.57 -14.15
N THR A 13 14.25 12.75 -14.66
CA THR A 13 13.50 13.43 -15.71
C THR A 13 13.52 12.63 -17.01
N ASP A 14 14.68 12.12 -17.40
CA ASP A 14 14.85 11.27 -18.59
C ASP A 14 14.00 10.00 -18.47
N ALA A 15 14.07 9.29 -17.32
CA ALA A 15 13.26 8.10 -17.07
C ALA A 15 11.75 8.38 -17.14
N LEU A 16 11.32 9.56 -16.65
CA LEU A 16 9.92 9.99 -16.77
C LEU A 16 9.53 10.21 -18.24
N LEU A 17 10.34 10.93 -19.00
CA LEU A 17 10.07 11.26 -20.41
C LEU A 17 10.10 10.01 -21.30
N GLU A 18 10.98 9.07 -21.01
CA GLU A 18 11.10 7.78 -21.72
C GLU A 18 10.04 6.76 -21.29
N GLY A 19 9.21 7.08 -20.29
CA GLY A 19 8.21 6.15 -19.76
C GLY A 19 8.80 4.97 -18.97
N ASN A 20 10.02 5.10 -18.47
CA ASN A 20 10.74 4.07 -17.71
C ASN A 20 10.64 4.25 -16.19
N LEU A 21 9.91 5.28 -15.74
CA LEU A 21 9.75 5.55 -14.31
C LEU A 21 8.86 4.51 -13.64
N VAL A 22 9.37 3.86 -12.61
CA VAL A 22 8.59 3.04 -11.68
C VAL A 22 8.50 3.77 -10.35
N ILE A 23 7.27 3.96 -9.85
CA ILE A 23 7.02 4.66 -8.59
C ILE A 23 6.74 3.62 -7.51
N PHE A 24 7.54 3.62 -6.46
CA PHE A 24 7.35 2.79 -5.29
C PHE A 24 6.64 3.61 -4.19
N ALA A 25 5.41 3.22 -3.84
CA ALA A 25 4.57 3.93 -2.89
C ALA A 25 4.35 3.12 -1.61
N GLY A 26 4.62 3.73 -0.46
CA GLY A 26 4.35 3.15 0.85
C GLY A 26 3.19 3.85 1.58
N ALA A 27 2.94 3.47 2.83
CA ALA A 27 1.80 3.92 3.64
C ALA A 27 1.64 5.44 3.77
N GLY A 28 2.74 6.20 3.71
CA GLY A 28 2.72 7.66 3.80
C GLY A 28 1.85 8.36 2.75
N VAL A 29 1.68 7.77 1.56
CA VAL A 29 0.80 8.31 0.51
C VAL A 29 -0.66 8.28 0.95
N SER A 30 -1.07 7.23 1.67
CA SER A 30 -2.44 7.01 2.12
C SER A 30 -2.79 7.71 3.44
N MET A 31 -1.80 8.29 4.11
CA MET A 31 -1.98 9.11 5.32
C MET A 31 -2.42 10.54 5.02
N GLN A 32 -2.56 10.91 3.75
CA GLN A 32 -2.96 12.26 3.33
C GLN A 32 -4.49 12.44 3.35
N PRO A 33 -5.00 13.67 3.68
CA PRO A 33 -6.41 13.96 3.61
C PRO A 33 -6.96 13.78 2.16
N PRO A 34 -8.29 13.65 1.96
CA PRO A 34 -9.36 13.89 2.95
C PRO A 34 -9.68 12.68 3.84
N GLN A 35 -9.36 11.46 3.43
CA GLN A 35 -9.63 10.23 4.17
C GLN A 35 -8.33 9.53 4.55
N SER A 36 -7.59 10.16 5.46
CA SER A 36 -6.30 9.65 5.93
C SER A 36 -6.42 8.27 6.57
N LEU A 37 -5.52 7.38 6.22
CA LEU A 37 -5.29 6.13 6.94
C LEU A 37 -4.29 6.35 8.07
N THR A 38 -4.34 5.49 9.06
CA THR A 38 -3.41 5.51 10.21
C THR A 38 -2.05 4.90 9.81
N SER A 39 -1.04 5.08 10.67
CA SER A 39 0.22 4.37 10.53
C SER A 39 0.02 2.86 10.68
N PHE A 40 0.95 2.04 10.16
CA PHE A 40 0.85 0.58 10.31
C PHE A 40 0.86 0.16 11.79
N ARG A 41 1.66 0.82 12.63
CA ARG A 41 1.68 0.59 14.08
C ARG A 41 0.33 0.89 14.74
N ASP A 42 -0.34 1.96 14.37
CA ASP A 42 -1.66 2.30 14.91
C ASP A 42 -2.74 1.36 14.37
N LEU A 43 -2.63 0.94 13.11
CA LEU A 43 -3.50 -0.09 12.54
C LEU A 43 -3.42 -1.39 13.35
N VAL A 44 -2.21 -1.84 13.73
CA VAL A 44 -2.04 -3.03 14.58
C VAL A 44 -2.71 -2.86 15.94
N ARG A 45 -2.59 -1.69 16.56
CA ARG A 45 -3.28 -1.40 17.83
C ARG A 45 -4.80 -1.43 17.68
N ASP A 46 -5.28 -0.94 16.55
CA ASP A 46 -6.71 -0.93 16.27
C ASP A 46 -7.24 -2.35 15.98
N ILE A 47 -6.50 -3.15 15.21
CA ILE A 47 -6.81 -4.57 14.98
C ILE A 47 -6.84 -5.33 16.33
N ALA A 48 -5.87 -5.07 17.21
CA ALA A 48 -5.85 -5.70 18.52
C ALA A 48 -7.13 -5.42 19.34
N ARG A 49 -7.65 -4.19 19.28
CA ARG A 49 -8.92 -3.85 19.96
C ARG A 49 -10.12 -4.58 19.37
N ASP A 50 -10.10 -4.88 18.06
CA ASP A 50 -11.20 -5.60 17.40
C ASP A 50 -11.19 -7.09 17.73
N VAL A 51 -10.00 -7.73 17.65
CA VAL A 51 -9.90 -9.19 17.79
C VAL A 51 -9.72 -9.63 19.23
N ASP A 52 -9.18 -8.78 20.09
CA ASP A 52 -9.03 -9.01 21.53
C ASP A 52 -9.55 -7.85 22.39
N PRO A 53 -10.87 -7.61 22.45
CA PRO A 53 -11.45 -6.55 23.28
C PRO A 53 -11.13 -6.68 24.76
N SER A 54 -10.75 -7.90 25.20
CA SER A 54 -10.39 -8.16 26.60
C SER A 54 -8.97 -7.71 26.97
N GLY A 55 -8.13 -7.41 25.94
CA GLY A 55 -6.74 -6.98 26.13
C GLY A 55 -5.82 -8.06 26.72
N LYS A 56 -6.16 -9.35 26.58
CA LYS A 56 -5.35 -10.46 27.08
C LYS A 56 -4.01 -10.58 26.35
N CYS A 57 -4.01 -10.28 25.06
CA CYS A 57 -2.80 -10.27 24.25
C CYS A 57 -2.07 -8.93 24.41
N LYS A 58 -1.12 -8.87 25.33
CA LYS A 58 -0.29 -7.67 25.48
C LYS A 58 0.54 -7.44 24.22
N LEU A 59 0.38 -6.27 23.60
CA LEU A 59 1.25 -5.85 22.49
C LEU A 59 2.61 -5.40 23.06
N LEU A 60 3.69 -5.96 22.55
CA LEU A 60 5.06 -5.69 22.98
C LEU A 60 5.83 -4.79 22.01
N MET A 61 5.13 -4.11 21.10
CA MET A 61 5.76 -3.24 20.09
C MET A 61 6.58 -2.11 20.70
N GLU A 62 6.23 -1.64 21.90
CA GLU A 62 7.03 -0.63 22.64
C GLU A 62 8.32 -1.24 23.21
N ASP A 63 8.35 -2.55 23.43
CA ASP A 63 9.50 -3.32 23.89
C ASP A 63 10.34 -3.91 22.73
N GLY A 64 10.10 -3.45 21.49
CA GLY A 64 10.87 -3.84 20.30
C GLY A 64 10.27 -4.98 19.46
N GLU A 65 9.06 -5.44 19.78
CA GLU A 65 8.33 -6.39 18.93
C GLU A 65 7.97 -5.75 17.58
N SER A 66 8.15 -6.50 16.47
CA SER A 66 7.69 -6.04 15.17
C SER A 66 6.15 -6.03 15.09
N CYS A 67 5.60 -5.20 14.19
CA CYS A 67 4.16 -5.18 13.94
C CYS A 67 3.66 -6.53 13.39
N GLU A 68 4.45 -7.17 12.56
CA GLU A 68 4.17 -8.45 11.93
C GLU A 68 4.12 -9.59 12.96
N ALA A 69 5.06 -9.61 13.92
CA ALA A 69 5.06 -10.57 15.02
C ALA A 69 3.84 -10.36 15.95
N ALA A 70 3.50 -9.11 16.26
CA ALA A 70 2.30 -8.79 17.04
C ALA A 70 1.03 -9.26 16.33
N LEU A 71 0.90 -9.05 15.01
CA LEU A 71 -0.20 -9.56 14.19
C LEU A 71 -0.23 -11.09 14.16
N GLY A 72 0.92 -11.76 14.09
CA GLY A 72 1.01 -13.21 14.17
C GLY A 72 0.38 -13.77 15.45
N ARG A 73 0.64 -13.15 16.62
CA ARG A 73 0.02 -13.55 17.89
C ARG A 73 -1.49 -13.23 17.94
N LEU A 74 -1.90 -12.10 17.36
CA LEU A 74 -3.31 -11.71 17.29
C LEU A 74 -4.11 -12.64 16.38
N SER A 75 -3.51 -13.18 15.32
CA SER A 75 -4.16 -14.12 14.41
C SER A 75 -4.57 -15.44 15.06
N GLU A 76 -3.95 -15.81 16.18
CA GLU A 76 -4.35 -16.97 16.99
C GLU A 76 -5.64 -16.73 17.82
N ILE A 77 -6.03 -15.46 17.96
CA ILE A 77 -7.17 -15.02 18.79
C ILE A 77 -8.39 -14.69 17.93
N GLY A 78 -8.16 -14.06 16.77
CA GLY A 78 -9.25 -13.64 15.89
C GLY A 78 -8.80 -13.33 14.47
N ASP A 79 -9.77 -12.98 13.64
CA ASP A 79 -9.54 -12.72 12.22
C ASP A 79 -8.94 -11.31 12.01
N ILE A 80 -7.60 -11.25 11.99
CA ILE A 80 -6.85 -10.02 11.76
C ILE A 80 -7.01 -9.50 10.32
N TYR A 81 -7.23 -10.40 9.35
CA TYR A 81 -7.34 -10.02 7.93
C TYR A 81 -8.66 -9.33 7.66
N ALA A 82 -9.76 -9.85 8.19
CA ALA A 82 -11.07 -9.19 8.10
C ALA A 82 -11.06 -7.84 8.80
N SER A 83 -10.48 -7.74 10.01
CA SER A 83 -10.35 -6.47 10.74
C SER A 83 -9.50 -5.46 9.95
N CYS A 84 -8.35 -5.88 9.42
CA CYS A 84 -7.48 -5.05 8.59
C CYS A 84 -8.23 -4.51 7.37
N SER A 85 -8.89 -5.39 6.61
CA SER A 85 -9.65 -5.01 5.41
C SER A 85 -10.76 -4.02 5.73
N ALA A 86 -11.53 -4.24 6.79
CA ALA A 86 -12.59 -3.34 7.21
C ALA A 86 -12.07 -1.93 7.54
N ARG A 87 -10.91 -1.83 8.19
CA ARG A 87 -10.29 -0.56 8.58
C ARG A 87 -9.67 0.19 7.42
N LEU A 88 -9.13 -0.54 6.44
CA LEU A 88 -8.49 0.03 5.25
C LEU A 88 -9.46 0.28 4.10
N ASN A 89 -10.69 -0.21 4.18
CA ASN A 89 -11.73 0.04 3.18
C ASN A 89 -12.23 1.48 3.24
N ARG A 90 -11.36 2.40 2.85
CA ARG A 90 -11.59 3.85 2.79
C ARG A 90 -11.18 4.33 1.41
N PRO A 91 -12.12 4.29 0.42
CA PRO A 91 -11.78 4.43 -1.00
C PRO A 91 -11.45 5.86 -1.43
N ILE A 92 -11.73 6.89 -0.62
CA ILE A 92 -11.48 8.27 -1.05
C ILE A 92 -9.96 8.52 -1.12
N CYS A 93 -9.48 8.73 -2.33
CA CYS A 93 -8.07 9.04 -2.60
C CYS A 93 -7.73 10.51 -2.28
N SER A 94 -6.46 10.80 -2.06
CA SER A 94 -5.93 12.15 -1.93
C SER A 94 -5.47 12.70 -3.28
N GLU A 95 -5.26 14.01 -3.35
CA GLU A 95 -4.63 14.63 -4.53
C GLU A 95 -3.21 14.08 -4.80
N LEU A 96 -2.50 13.63 -3.76
CA LEU A 96 -1.19 13.00 -3.94
C LEU A 96 -1.27 11.72 -4.78
N HIS A 97 -2.29 10.87 -4.57
CA HIS A 97 -2.49 9.67 -5.41
C HIS A 97 -2.72 10.04 -6.88
N LYS A 98 -3.57 11.04 -7.13
CA LYS A 98 -3.84 11.53 -8.50
C LYS A 98 -2.58 12.11 -9.15
N ASN A 99 -1.82 12.91 -8.41
CA ASN A 99 -0.57 13.52 -8.90
C ASN A 99 0.49 12.44 -9.22
N ILE A 100 0.60 11.39 -8.40
CA ILE A 100 1.50 10.26 -8.67
C ILE A 100 1.08 9.56 -9.96
N LEU A 101 -0.22 9.28 -10.15
CA LEU A 101 -0.71 8.69 -11.39
C LEU A 101 -0.51 9.62 -12.59
N ALA A 102 -0.63 10.92 -12.41
CA ALA A 102 -0.39 11.91 -13.47
C ALA A 102 1.06 11.91 -13.94
N LEU A 103 2.04 11.69 -13.04
CA LEU A 103 3.45 11.51 -13.44
C LEU A 103 3.63 10.29 -14.34
N SER A 104 2.96 9.17 -14.00
CA SER A 104 3.02 7.94 -14.80
C SER A 104 2.40 8.11 -16.20
N VAL A 105 1.49 9.07 -16.38
CA VAL A 105 0.82 9.32 -17.68
C VAL A 105 1.74 9.91 -18.74
N GLN A 106 2.67 10.75 -18.35
CA GLN A 106 3.53 11.43 -19.32
C GLN A 106 4.39 10.45 -20.11
N GLY A 107 4.74 9.31 -19.51
CA GLY A 107 5.38 8.19 -20.19
C GLY A 107 4.43 7.18 -20.84
N GLY A 108 3.11 7.38 -20.78
CA GLY A 108 2.09 6.48 -21.35
C GLY A 108 1.65 5.34 -20.44
N ALA A 109 2.55 4.63 -19.79
CA ALA A 109 2.26 3.49 -18.91
C ALA A 109 2.13 3.93 -17.43
N ILE A 110 1.20 3.34 -16.70
CA ILE A 110 1.16 3.42 -15.24
C ILE A 110 2.11 2.37 -14.68
N ARG A 111 3.11 2.77 -13.90
CA ARG A 111 4.03 1.84 -13.24
C ARG A 111 4.16 2.20 -11.76
N VAL A 112 3.20 1.73 -10.99
CA VAL A 112 3.18 1.92 -9.54
C VAL A 112 3.33 0.57 -8.84
N VAL A 113 4.26 0.50 -7.91
CA VAL A 113 4.46 -0.65 -7.02
C VAL A 113 4.16 -0.18 -5.60
N THR A 114 3.41 -0.95 -4.85
CA THR A 114 3.04 -0.59 -3.49
C THR A 114 3.11 -1.76 -2.51
N THR A 115 3.44 -1.44 -1.28
CA THR A 115 3.28 -2.32 -0.12
C THR A 115 1.98 -2.05 0.64
N ASN A 116 1.20 -1.03 0.22
CA ASN A 116 -0.07 -0.72 0.83
C ASN A 116 -1.14 -1.75 0.45
N PHE A 117 -2.09 -1.97 1.33
CA PHE A 117 -3.24 -2.86 1.10
C PHE A 117 -4.48 -2.14 0.60
N ASP A 118 -4.54 -0.80 0.76
CA ASP A 118 -5.71 0.01 0.41
C ASP A 118 -5.85 0.24 -1.10
N LYS A 119 -7.06 0.65 -1.52
CA LYS A 119 -7.42 0.83 -2.94
C LYS A 119 -7.47 2.29 -3.41
N LYS A 120 -6.74 3.18 -2.73
CA LYS A 120 -6.79 4.62 -3.05
C LYS A 120 -6.22 4.97 -4.42
N PHE A 121 -5.22 4.23 -4.90
CA PHE A 121 -4.71 4.40 -6.27
C PHE A 121 -5.73 3.97 -7.33
N GLU A 122 -6.48 2.88 -7.08
CA GLU A 122 -7.57 2.46 -7.95
C GLU A 122 -8.64 3.53 -8.01
N SER A 123 -9.08 4.04 -6.84
CA SER A 123 -10.04 5.16 -6.78
C SER A 123 -9.52 6.43 -7.47
N ALA A 124 -8.22 6.70 -7.40
CA ALA A 124 -7.62 7.82 -8.12
C ALA A 124 -7.66 7.60 -9.64
N ALA A 125 -7.37 6.40 -10.12
CA ALA A 125 -7.47 6.04 -11.53
C ALA A 125 -8.92 6.18 -12.04
N GLU A 126 -9.89 5.62 -11.32
CA GLU A 126 -11.32 5.74 -11.64
C GLU A 126 -11.77 7.18 -11.69
N SER A 127 -11.38 8.02 -10.71
CA SER A 127 -11.76 9.43 -10.65
C SER A 127 -11.23 10.26 -11.83
N THR A 128 -10.19 9.77 -12.49
CA THR A 128 -9.58 10.37 -13.68
C THR A 128 -9.98 9.68 -14.99
N GLY A 129 -10.91 8.72 -14.92
CA GLY A 129 -11.40 7.98 -16.09
C GLY A 129 -10.37 7.01 -16.70
N ARG A 130 -9.37 6.58 -15.92
CA ARG A 130 -8.29 5.71 -16.37
C ARG A 130 -8.57 4.27 -15.98
N GLN A 131 -8.34 3.37 -16.92
CA GLN A 131 -8.26 1.94 -16.62
C GLN A 131 -6.85 1.61 -16.15
N MET A 132 -6.74 0.86 -15.05
CA MET A 132 -5.47 0.43 -14.48
C MET A 132 -5.50 -1.08 -14.27
N ARG A 133 -4.51 -1.77 -14.80
CA ARG A 133 -4.33 -3.21 -14.52
C ARG A 133 -3.80 -3.39 -13.11
N ILE A 134 -4.32 -4.40 -12.43
CA ILE A 134 -3.89 -4.75 -11.08
C ILE A 134 -3.14 -6.07 -11.11
N TYR A 135 -1.97 -6.08 -10.51
CA TYR A 135 -1.12 -7.25 -10.32
C TYR A 135 -0.91 -7.47 -8.83
N GLN A 136 -1.00 -8.71 -8.41
CA GLN A 136 -0.64 -9.12 -7.04
C GLN A 136 -0.13 -10.56 -7.05
N ALA A 137 0.61 -10.95 -6.03
CA ALA A 137 1.11 -12.32 -5.89
C ALA A 137 -0.04 -13.33 -5.99
N PRO A 138 0.16 -14.52 -6.61
CA PRO A 138 1.42 -14.96 -7.24
C PRO A 138 1.62 -14.44 -8.68
N ALA A 139 0.67 -13.71 -9.26
CA ALA A 139 0.69 -13.24 -10.66
C ALA A 139 1.34 -11.85 -10.77
N LEU A 140 2.60 -11.75 -10.41
CA LEU A 140 3.38 -10.52 -10.60
C LEU A 140 3.82 -10.34 -12.06
N PRO A 141 3.93 -9.08 -12.55
CA PRO A 141 4.44 -8.84 -13.90
C PRO A 141 5.91 -9.22 -13.98
N MET A 142 6.29 -9.81 -15.12
CA MET A 142 7.70 -10.13 -15.41
C MET A 142 8.38 -8.97 -16.14
N GLY A 143 9.61 -8.65 -15.74
CA GLY A 143 10.41 -7.60 -16.37
C GLY A 143 10.01 -6.17 -15.96
N ASP A 144 10.48 -5.21 -16.76
CA ASP A 144 10.41 -3.77 -16.49
C ASP A 144 9.33 -3.02 -17.30
N SER A 145 8.60 -3.72 -18.16
CA SER A 145 7.68 -3.12 -19.13
C SER A 145 6.19 -3.32 -18.81
N PHE A 146 5.84 -3.50 -17.52
CA PHE A 146 4.44 -3.60 -17.11
C PHE A 146 3.71 -2.25 -17.18
N ASP A 147 2.39 -2.32 -17.34
CA ASP A 147 1.47 -1.18 -17.26
C ASP A 147 0.38 -1.50 -16.24
N GLY A 148 0.37 -0.79 -15.14
CA GLY A 148 -0.58 -0.99 -14.05
C GLY A 148 0.01 -0.77 -12.67
N MET A 149 -0.69 -1.30 -11.68
CA MET A 149 -0.32 -1.27 -10.27
C MET A 149 0.01 -2.66 -9.75
N VAL A 150 1.10 -2.77 -9.02
CA VAL A 150 1.56 -4.00 -8.38
C VAL A 150 1.39 -3.89 -6.87
N TYR A 151 0.59 -4.77 -6.29
CA TYR A 151 0.49 -4.97 -4.85
C TYR A 151 1.48 -6.07 -4.42
N LEU A 152 2.53 -5.69 -3.70
CA LEU A 152 3.55 -6.66 -3.26
C LEU A 152 3.05 -7.52 -2.10
N HIS A 153 2.21 -6.97 -1.24
CA HIS A 153 1.71 -7.64 -0.03
C HIS A 153 0.22 -7.99 -0.12
N GLY A 154 -0.35 -8.06 -1.33
CA GLY A 154 -1.79 -8.24 -1.51
C GLY A 154 -2.59 -6.96 -1.26
N ASN A 155 -3.91 -7.04 -1.34
CA ASN A 155 -4.82 -5.93 -1.09
C ASN A 155 -6.10 -6.39 -0.38
N ILE A 156 -6.94 -5.43 0.03
CA ILE A 156 -8.15 -5.68 0.82
C ILE A 156 -9.27 -6.42 0.08
N ASP A 157 -9.22 -6.58 -1.25
CA ASP A 157 -10.22 -7.35 -1.99
C ASP A 157 -10.04 -8.85 -1.81
N ARG A 158 -8.82 -9.28 -1.47
CA ARG A 158 -8.45 -10.67 -1.22
C ARG A 158 -7.67 -10.77 0.10
N PRO A 159 -8.37 -10.67 1.24
CA PRO A 159 -7.72 -10.65 2.55
C PRO A 159 -6.83 -11.87 2.80
N GLU A 160 -7.19 -13.02 2.24
CA GLU A 160 -6.45 -14.28 2.33
C GLU A 160 -5.06 -14.25 1.68
N ASP A 161 -4.84 -13.31 0.74
CA ASP A 161 -3.57 -13.12 0.05
C ASP A 161 -2.73 -11.99 0.67
N MET A 162 -3.21 -11.35 1.73
CA MET A 162 -2.48 -10.26 2.39
C MET A 162 -1.31 -10.79 3.20
N VAL A 163 -0.15 -10.15 3.06
CA VAL A 163 1.07 -10.45 3.82
C VAL A 163 1.13 -9.53 5.03
N LEU A 164 0.56 -9.97 6.16
CA LEU A 164 0.43 -9.20 7.39
C LEU A 164 1.34 -9.68 8.52
N THR A 165 1.67 -10.97 8.55
CA THR A 165 2.42 -11.60 9.62
C THR A 165 3.79 -12.09 9.15
N ASP A 166 4.72 -12.35 10.08
CA ASP A 166 6.00 -12.98 9.77
C ASP A 166 5.82 -14.33 9.05
N SER A 167 4.77 -15.08 9.39
CA SER A 167 4.44 -16.35 8.74
C SER A 167 4.02 -16.17 7.28
N ASP A 168 3.34 -15.05 6.95
CA ASP A 168 2.94 -14.77 5.57
C ASP A 168 4.15 -14.44 4.71
N PHE A 169 5.12 -13.67 5.24
CA PHE A 169 6.39 -13.41 4.55
C PHE A 169 7.17 -14.69 4.23
N GLY A 170 7.03 -15.72 5.05
CA GLY A 170 7.66 -17.03 4.79
C GLY A 170 6.99 -17.86 3.69
N LYS A 171 5.78 -17.46 3.23
CA LYS A 171 5.00 -18.16 2.21
C LYS A 171 4.93 -17.41 0.88
N ALA A 172 5.18 -16.09 0.90
CA ALA A 172 5.16 -15.21 -0.26
C ALA A 172 6.48 -15.29 -1.05
#